data_f6ae1e5bccef892622ff29d08e404b8d
#
_entry.id   f6ae1e5bccef892622ff29d08e404b8d
#
_cell.length_a   1.000
_cell.length_b   1.000
_cell.length_c   1.000
_cell.angle_alpha   90.00
_cell.angle_beta   90.00
_cell.angle_gamma   90.00
#
_symmetry.space_group_name_H-M   'P 1'
#
loop_
_entity.id
_entity.type
_entity.pdbx_description
1 polymer ?
#
loop_
_entity_poly.entity_id
_entity_poly.type
_entity_poly.pdbx_seq_one_letter_code
_entity_poly.pdbx_strand_id
1 'polypeptide(L)'
;MENHQATGDKMMAAVIGVIALAFGAHIVRASLEGLEVTAYLVPGHFHGWAGLLGLLFMITLWRAGRKTRDLKSQKKSFAHSKEFHGRISDVMLLLVTIHAFLGFLYLLKIL
;
A
#
# COMPACT_ATOMS: atom_id res chain seq x y z
N MET A 1 14.68 -16.43 4.72
CA MET A 1 14.53 -15.69 3.46
C MET A 1 13.27 -16.03 2.70
N GLU A 2 12.98 -17.28 2.45
CA GLU A 2 11.75 -17.70 1.77
C GLU A 2 10.49 -17.23 2.50
N ASN A 3 10.47 -17.29 3.84
CA ASN A 3 9.34 -16.83 4.66
C ASN A 3 9.09 -15.33 4.53
N HIS A 4 10.16 -14.52 4.46
CA HIS A 4 10.04 -13.08 4.28
C HIS A 4 9.45 -12.75 2.90
N GLN A 5 9.88 -13.43 1.85
CA GLN A 5 9.37 -13.25 0.49
C GLN A 5 7.89 -13.66 0.40
N ALA A 6 7.54 -14.82 0.95
CA ALA A 6 6.16 -15.28 0.97
C ALA A 6 5.26 -14.34 1.78
N THR A 7 5.75 -13.81 2.89
CA THR A 7 5.04 -12.81 3.70
C THR A 7 4.84 -11.53 2.90
N GLY A 8 5.87 -11.06 2.20
CA GLY A 8 5.78 -9.87 1.34
C GLY A 8 4.73 -10.01 0.25
N ASP A 9 4.68 -11.16 -0.43
CA ASP A 9 3.68 -11.44 -1.46
C ASP A 9 2.27 -11.47 -0.87
N LYS A 10 2.09 -12.08 0.29
CA LYS A 10 0.80 -12.11 1.01
C LYS A 10 0.36 -10.72 1.46
N MET A 11 1.28 -9.93 1.98
CA MET A 11 0.99 -8.54 2.39
C MET A 11 0.60 -7.70 1.18
N MET A 12 1.29 -7.85 0.05
CA MET A 12 0.94 -7.14 -1.17
C MET A 12 -0.46 -7.49 -1.66
N ALA A 13 -0.80 -8.78 -1.68
CA ALA A 13 -2.14 -9.24 -2.04
C ALA A 13 -3.20 -8.70 -1.08
N ALA A 14 -2.93 -8.70 0.22
CA ALA A 14 -3.84 -8.18 1.24
C ALA A 14 -4.06 -6.66 1.07
N VAL A 15 -3.01 -5.89 0.83
CA VAL A 15 -3.10 -4.43 0.61
C VAL A 15 -3.94 -4.12 -0.63
N ILE A 16 -3.69 -4.81 -1.74
CA ILE A 16 -4.48 -4.66 -2.97
C ILE A 16 -5.93 -5.02 -2.71
N GLY A 17 -6.19 -6.12 -2.00
CA GLY A 17 -7.54 -6.56 -1.64
C GLY A 17 -8.30 -5.54 -0.81
N VAL A 18 -7.65 -4.98 0.22
CA VAL A 18 -8.25 -3.94 1.08
C VAL A 18 -8.57 -2.67 0.28
N ILE A 19 -7.67 -2.23 -0.59
CA ILE A 19 -7.89 -1.05 -1.43
C ILE A 19 -9.03 -1.31 -2.41
N ALA A 20 -9.08 -2.48 -3.04
CA ALA A 20 -10.16 -2.86 -3.95
C ALA A 20 -11.52 -2.88 -3.22
N LEU A 21 -11.56 -3.40 -1.99
CA LEU A 21 -12.76 -3.38 -1.16
C LEU A 21 -13.20 -1.96 -0.82
N ALA A 22 -12.26 -1.08 -0.48
CA ALA A 22 -12.56 0.31 -0.16
C ALA A 22 -13.17 1.04 -1.35
N PHE A 23 -12.58 0.94 -2.53
CA PHE A 23 -13.13 1.53 -3.75
C PHE A 23 -14.45 0.88 -4.16
N GLY A 24 -14.57 -0.44 -4.04
CA GLY A 24 -15.80 -1.16 -4.29
C GLY A 24 -16.95 -0.69 -3.39
N ALA A 25 -16.67 -0.48 -2.11
CA ALA A 25 -17.65 0.06 -1.16
C ALA A 25 -18.11 1.47 -1.56
N HIS A 26 -17.19 2.34 -2.01
CA HIS A 26 -17.53 3.66 -2.50
C HIS A 26 -18.42 3.62 -3.74
N ILE A 27 -18.11 2.73 -4.68
CA ILE A 27 -18.92 2.53 -5.91
C ILE A 27 -20.33 2.05 -5.56
N VAL A 28 -20.45 1.06 -4.68
CA VAL A 28 -21.75 0.53 -4.24
C VAL A 28 -22.55 1.63 -3.55
N ARG A 29 -21.93 2.39 -2.67
CA ARG A 29 -22.58 3.50 -1.98
C ARG A 29 -23.10 4.55 -2.96
N ALA A 30 -22.27 4.97 -3.90
CA ALA A 30 -22.64 5.93 -4.93
C ALA A 30 -23.84 5.43 -5.76
N SER A 31 -23.83 4.16 -6.16
CA SER A 31 -24.93 3.53 -6.88
C SER A 31 -26.23 3.53 -6.09
N LEU A 32 -26.16 3.17 -4.81
CA LEU A 32 -27.34 3.10 -3.94
C LEU A 32 -27.93 4.48 -3.65
N GLU A 33 -27.09 5.50 -3.56
CA GLU A 33 -27.51 6.89 -3.29
C GLU A 33 -27.84 7.68 -4.56
N GLY A 34 -27.71 7.07 -5.75
CA GLY A 34 -27.98 7.73 -7.04
C GLY A 34 -26.97 8.82 -7.39
N LEU A 35 -25.76 8.72 -6.85
CA LEU A 35 -24.68 9.68 -7.07
C LEU A 35 -23.78 9.23 -8.21
N GLU A 36 -23.04 10.19 -8.79
CA GLU A 36 -22.06 9.87 -9.83
C GLU A 36 -20.90 9.05 -9.25
N VAL A 37 -20.71 7.83 -9.78
CA VAL A 37 -19.64 6.92 -9.35
C VAL A 37 -18.26 7.55 -9.50
N THR A 38 -18.03 8.32 -10.58
CA THR A 38 -16.74 8.97 -10.85
C THR A 38 -16.32 9.95 -9.77
N ALA A 39 -17.27 10.60 -9.09
CA ALA A 39 -16.96 11.52 -8.00
C ALA A 39 -16.34 10.82 -6.78
N TYR A 40 -16.58 9.52 -6.63
CA TYR A 40 -16.07 8.73 -5.51
C TYR A 40 -14.77 7.99 -5.81
N LEU A 41 -14.30 8.01 -7.05
CA LEU A 41 -13.04 7.35 -7.44
C LEU A 41 -11.82 8.17 -7.01
N VAL A 42 -11.99 9.50 -6.84
CA VAL A 42 -10.92 10.38 -6.36
C VAL A 42 -11.10 10.59 -4.85
N PRO A 43 -10.08 10.27 -4.03
CA PRO A 43 -10.18 10.49 -2.58
C PRO A 43 -10.35 11.98 -2.26
N GLY A 44 -11.34 12.30 -1.43
CA GLY A 44 -11.59 13.65 -0.96
C GLY A 44 -10.97 14.00 0.39
N HIS A 45 -10.12 13.10 0.93
CA HIS A 45 -9.53 13.25 2.26
C HIS A 45 -8.09 12.74 2.31
N PHE A 46 -7.32 13.23 3.27
CA PHE A 46 -5.90 12.88 3.42
C PHE A 46 -5.65 11.39 3.63
N HIS A 47 -6.53 10.70 4.36
CA HIS A 47 -6.42 9.26 4.57
C HIS A 47 -6.41 8.49 3.23
N GLY A 48 -7.32 8.82 2.32
CA GLY A 48 -7.39 8.19 1.00
C GLY A 48 -6.14 8.44 0.16
N TRP A 49 -5.66 9.67 0.13
CA TRP A 49 -4.42 10.03 -0.60
C TRP A 49 -3.19 9.37 0.01
N ALA A 50 -3.11 9.34 1.36
CA ALA A 50 -2.02 8.64 2.06
C ALA A 50 -2.04 7.14 1.74
N GLY A 51 -3.21 6.54 1.61
CA GLY A 51 -3.35 5.14 1.21
C GLY A 51 -2.84 4.86 -0.20
N LEU A 52 -3.16 5.74 -1.17
CA LEU A 52 -2.66 5.62 -2.54
C LEU A 52 -1.14 5.83 -2.62
N LEU A 53 -0.61 6.80 -1.90
CA LEU A 53 0.83 7.01 -1.79
C LEU A 53 1.51 5.79 -1.17
N GLY A 54 0.93 5.24 -0.11
CA GLY A 54 1.39 4.02 0.54
C GLY A 54 1.40 2.82 -0.41
N LEU A 55 0.38 2.70 -1.26
CA LEU A 55 0.35 1.64 -2.28
C LEU A 55 1.51 1.79 -3.26
N LEU A 56 1.79 3.01 -3.73
CA LEU A 56 2.91 3.27 -4.62
C LEU A 56 4.24 2.84 -3.99
N PHE A 57 4.48 3.23 -2.73
CA PHE A 57 5.67 2.83 -1.99
C PHE A 57 5.70 1.32 -1.74
N MET A 58 4.56 0.70 -1.47
CA MET A 58 4.47 -0.75 -1.25
C MET A 58 4.84 -1.53 -2.52
N ILE A 59 4.38 -1.09 -3.69
CA ILE A 59 4.76 -1.66 -4.98
C ILE A 59 6.27 -1.53 -5.19
N THR A 60 6.82 -0.35 -4.91
CA THR A 60 8.26 -0.10 -5.03
C THR A 60 9.06 -1.01 -4.10
N LEU A 61 8.62 -1.14 -2.85
CA LEU A 61 9.25 -2.00 -1.86
C LEU A 61 9.23 -3.48 -2.30
N TRP A 62 8.08 -3.94 -2.78
CA TRP A 62 7.91 -5.30 -3.25
C TRP A 62 8.82 -5.60 -4.45
N ARG A 63 8.88 -4.68 -5.42
CA ARG A 63 9.76 -4.81 -6.59
C ARG A 63 11.24 -4.80 -6.19
N ALA A 64 11.63 -3.92 -5.26
CA ALA A 64 13.00 -3.86 -4.75
C ALA A 64 13.39 -5.16 -4.04
N GLY A 65 12.48 -5.75 -3.27
CA GLY A 65 12.69 -7.06 -2.63
C GLY A 65 12.90 -8.17 -3.65
N ARG A 66 12.07 -8.21 -4.69
CA ARG A 66 12.22 -9.19 -5.78
C ARG A 66 13.53 -9.02 -6.54
N LYS A 67 13.90 -7.77 -6.84
CA LYS A 67 15.19 -7.47 -7.49
C LYS A 67 16.37 -7.95 -6.65
N THR A 68 16.34 -7.70 -5.35
CA THR A 68 17.40 -8.15 -4.42
C THR A 68 17.49 -9.68 -4.43
N ARG A 69 16.37 -10.38 -4.38
CA ARG A 69 16.33 -11.84 -4.47
C ARG A 69 16.92 -12.34 -5.79
N ASP A 70 16.54 -11.74 -6.91
CA ASP A 70 16.99 -12.17 -8.23
C ASP A 70 18.50 -11.94 -8.40
N LEU A 71 19.01 -10.81 -7.95
CA LEU A 71 20.46 -10.52 -7.94
C LEU A 71 21.22 -11.54 -7.09
N LYS A 72 20.70 -11.86 -5.93
CA LYS A 72 21.30 -12.86 -5.04
C LYS A 72 21.31 -14.26 -5.69
N SER A 73 20.23 -14.67 -6.34
CA SER A 73 20.15 -15.96 -7.00
C SER A 73 21.10 -16.07 -8.19
N GLN A 74 21.38 -14.95 -8.86
CA GLN A 74 22.33 -14.86 -9.98
C GLN A 74 23.77 -14.68 -9.51
N LYS A 75 24.03 -14.71 -8.20
CA LYS A 75 25.35 -14.48 -7.59
C LYS A 75 25.94 -13.11 -7.97
N LYS A 76 25.10 -12.11 -8.24
CA LYS A 76 25.48 -10.73 -8.49
C LYS A 76 25.46 -9.93 -7.20
N SER A 77 26.17 -8.78 -7.19
CA SER A 77 26.11 -7.86 -6.05
C SER A 77 24.70 -7.33 -5.87
N PHE A 78 24.18 -7.45 -4.65
CA PHE A 78 22.85 -6.98 -4.28
C PHE A 78 22.86 -5.94 -3.15
N ALA A 79 24.04 -5.47 -2.74
CA ALA A 79 24.18 -4.54 -1.62
C ALA A 79 23.40 -3.25 -1.83
N HIS A 80 23.48 -2.64 -3.02
CA HIS A 80 22.74 -1.41 -3.33
C HIS A 80 21.22 -1.64 -3.33
N SER A 81 20.76 -2.72 -3.94
CA SER A 81 19.34 -3.08 -3.99
C SER A 81 18.78 -3.38 -2.59
N LYS A 82 19.55 -4.07 -1.76
CA LYS A 82 19.20 -4.35 -0.37
C LYS A 82 19.10 -3.08 0.46
N GLU A 83 20.04 -2.15 0.29
CA GLU A 83 20.01 -0.86 0.97
C GLU A 83 18.81 -0.03 0.56
N PHE A 84 18.51 0.03 -0.73
CA PHE A 84 17.32 0.72 -1.25
C PHE A 84 16.03 0.13 -0.67
N HIS A 85 15.92 -1.20 -0.66
CA HIS A 85 14.77 -1.89 -0.04
C HIS A 85 14.62 -1.52 1.44
N GLY A 86 15.73 -1.50 2.20
CA GLY A 86 15.73 -1.11 3.60
C GLY A 86 15.26 0.34 3.82
N ARG A 87 15.76 1.27 3.03
CA ARG A 87 15.36 2.69 3.11
C ARG A 87 13.87 2.89 2.80
N ILE A 88 13.36 2.24 1.76
CA ILE A 88 11.94 2.29 1.43
C ILE A 88 11.09 1.65 2.54
N SER A 89 11.59 0.58 3.16
CA SER A 89 10.93 -0.05 4.30
C SER A 89 10.77 0.90 5.48
N ASP A 90 11.82 1.69 5.79
CA ASP A 90 11.75 2.69 6.86
C ASP A 90 10.72 3.78 6.54
N VAL A 91 10.69 4.26 5.31
CA VAL A 91 9.69 5.23 4.83
C VAL A 91 8.29 4.62 4.93
N MET A 92 8.13 3.35 4.56
CA MET A 92 6.84 2.65 4.66
C MET A 92 6.35 2.54 6.10
N LEU A 93 7.24 2.26 7.05
CA LEU A 93 6.86 2.21 8.45
C LEU A 93 6.29 3.55 8.92
N LEU A 94 6.93 4.65 8.54
CA LEU A 94 6.46 6.00 8.85
C LEU A 94 5.10 6.28 8.19
N LEU A 95 4.97 5.97 6.89
CA LEU A 95 3.73 6.18 6.14
C LEU A 95 2.57 5.36 6.69
N VAL A 96 2.79 4.09 7.03
CA VAL A 96 1.76 3.22 7.62
C VAL A 96 1.30 3.78 8.96
N THR A 97 2.22 4.28 9.78
CA THR A 97 1.90 4.90 11.07
C THR A 97 1.02 6.13 10.87
N ILE A 98 1.41 7.02 9.96
CA ILE A 98 0.65 8.24 9.63
C ILE A 98 -0.72 7.87 9.06
N HIS A 99 -0.77 6.92 8.13
CA HIS A 99 -2.00 6.48 7.50
C HIS A 99 -2.98 5.89 8.53
N ALA A 100 -2.50 5.06 9.44
CA ALA A 100 -3.31 4.49 10.51
C ALA A 100 -3.87 5.58 11.43
N PHE A 101 -3.03 6.57 11.78
CA PHE A 101 -3.44 7.70 12.60
C PHE A 101 -4.52 8.54 11.90
N LEU A 102 -4.33 8.86 10.62
CA LEU A 102 -5.32 9.60 9.83
C LEU A 102 -6.63 8.81 9.69
N GLY A 103 -6.54 7.50 9.49
CA GLY A 103 -7.71 6.63 9.46
C GLY A 103 -8.47 6.63 10.77
N PHE A 104 -7.76 6.59 11.89
CA PHE A 104 -8.36 6.69 13.22
C PHE A 104 -9.08 8.03 13.42
N LEU A 105 -8.44 9.14 13.07
CA LEU A 105 -9.07 10.46 13.15
C LEU A 105 -10.30 10.57 12.25
N TYR A 106 -10.21 10.01 11.06
CA TYR A 106 -11.34 9.97 10.12
C TYR A 106 -12.52 9.17 10.70
N LEU A 107 -12.23 8.04 11.32
CA LEU A 107 -13.24 7.22 11.98
C LEU A 107 -13.93 8.00 13.12
N LEU A 108 -13.17 8.72 13.94
CA LEU A 108 -13.74 9.55 15.01
C LEU A 108 -14.64 10.66 14.45
N LYS A 109 -14.29 11.22 13.30
CA LYS A 109 -15.10 12.26 12.66
C LYS A 109 -16.42 11.73 12.12
N ILE A 110 -16.43 10.47 11.66
CA ILE A 110 -17.64 9.81 11.17
C ILE A 110 -18.56 9.40 12.32
N LEU A 111 -17.96 8.99 13.42
CA LEU A 111 -18.69 8.59 14.63
C LEU A 111 -19.06 9.79 15.49
#